data_55d430e5ae850031c5b27256b2282902
#
_entry.id   55d430e5ae850031c5b27256b2282902
#
_cell.length_a   1.000
_cell.length_b   1.000
_cell.length_c   1.000
_cell.angle_alpha   90.00
_cell.angle_beta   90.00
_cell.angle_gamma   90.00
#
_symmetry.space_group_name_H-M   'P 1'
#
loop_
_entity.id
_entity.type
_entity.pdbx_description
1 polymer ?
#
loop_
_entity_poly.entity_id
_entity_poly.type
_entity_poly.pdbx_seq_one_letter_code
_entity_poly.pdbx_strand_id
1 'polypeptide(L)'
;METMGSLRRTNYCGEVSMSNVGQEMTVCGSIARARDKGGIIFADLRDTTGILQLVFDEDTPKDVFAKAESLKSEYVVICRGLLRERAAKTTKIATGDVELYVSELRILSEAQTPPFEIRDDINVNDDLRLRYRYLDLRRPSMHEPIVLRSKIMQIIRSYFCDNHFTEIETPTLIKSTPEGARDYLVPSRVQPGHFYALPQSPQLYKQILMLSGFDRYFQIARCYRDEDLRADRQPEFTQVDEEMSFVNEDDIMTINEGLIKRLWKEMLGVDVQTPFVRMPWDEAMGRFGSDKPDTRFGLEIVDVTDILMAPSLSPLPQCWSRAAASAPSMPRAWLAS
;
A
#
# COMPACT_ATOMS: atom_id res chain seq x y z
N MET A 1 33.14 -8.88 11.95
CA MET A 1 32.28 -7.69 11.90
C MET A 1 33.09 -6.44 12.16
N GLU A 2 32.95 -5.43 11.31
CA GLU A 2 33.69 -4.17 11.41
C GLU A 2 32.71 -3.06 11.85
N THR A 3 33.29 -1.96 12.34
CA THR A 3 32.49 -0.76 12.63
C THR A 3 32.50 0.19 11.42
N MET A 4 31.52 1.06 11.33
CA MET A 4 31.46 2.09 10.28
C MET A 4 32.68 3.04 10.30
N GLY A 5 33.35 3.19 11.46
CA GLY A 5 34.44 4.15 11.65
C GLY A 5 33.97 5.59 11.31
N SER A 6 34.74 6.25 10.45
CA SER A 6 34.43 7.61 9.96
C SER A 6 33.51 7.62 8.75
N LEU A 7 33.21 6.45 8.13
CA LEU A 7 32.29 6.40 6.97
C LEU A 7 30.87 6.77 7.36
N ARG A 8 30.24 7.61 6.55
CA ARG A 8 28.82 7.96 6.66
C ARG A 8 28.21 7.93 5.26
N ARG A 9 26.99 7.41 5.14
CA ARG A 9 26.28 7.43 3.86
C ARG A 9 26.17 8.86 3.34
N THR A 10 26.55 9.07 2.09
CA THR A 10 26.35 10.33 1.36
C THR A 10 25.17 10.24 0.39
N ASN A 11 24.94 9.05 -0.19
CA ASN A 11 23.92 8.82 -1.21
C ASN A 11 23.16 7.52 -0.94
N TYR A 12 21.90 7.48 -1.36
CA TYR A 12 21.13 6.25 -1.42
C TYR A 12 21.35 5.54 -2.77
N CYS A 13 21.27 4.21 -2.76
CA CYS A 13 21.61 3.39 -3.92
C CYS A 13 20.72 3.68 -5.13
N GLY A 14 19.41 3.83 -4.95
CA GLY A 14 18.45 4.06 -6.04
C GLY A 14 18.37 5.51 -6.53
N GLU A 15 19.03 6.45 -5.85
CA GLU A 15 18.97 7.89 -6.16
C GLU A 15 20.14 8.37 -7.05
N VAL A 16 21.15 7.51 -7.28
CA VAL A 16 22.29 7.87 -8.11
C VAL A 16 21.97 7.72 -9.59
N SER A 17 22.54 8.61 -10.40
CA SER A 17 22.32 8.67 -11.85
C SER A 17 23.57 9.13 -12.59
N MET A 18 23.47 9.26 -13.91
CA MET A 18 24.54 9.80 -14.75
C MET A 18 25.05 11.17 -14.31
N SER A 19 24.22 11.99 -13.66
CA SER A 19 24.64 13.31 -13.14
C SER A 19 25.64 13.24 -11.99
N ASN A 20 25.78 12.08 -11.36
CA ASN A 20 26.71 11.85 -10.27
C ASN A 20 28.03 11.20 -10.72
N VAL A 21 28.20 10.88 -12.01
CA VAL A 21 29.41 10.27 -12.54
C VAL A 21 30.64 11.17 -12.26
N GLY A 22 31.74 10.56 -11.80
CA GLY A 22 32.94 11.25 -11.38
C GLY A 22 32.94 11.73 -9.92
N GLN A 23 31.85 11.54 -9.16
CA GLN A 23 31.80 11.87 -7.74
C GLN A 23 32.23 10.67 -6.89
N GLU A 24 32.98 10.95 -5.84
CA GLU A 24 33.21 9.97 -4.77
C GLU A 24 31.99 9.95 -3.85
N MET A 25 31.50 8.75 -3.51
CA MET A 25 30.36 8.60 -2.64
C MET A 25 30.49 7.42 -1.69
N THR A 26 29.74 7.48 -0.61
CA THR A 26 29.62 6.42 0.38
C THR A 26 28.19 5.90 0.40
N VAL A 27 28.02 4.61 0.12
CA VAL A 27 26.72 3.92 0.14
C VAL A 27 26.74 2.78 1.15
N CYS A 28 25.58 2.40 1.68
CA CYS A 28 25.46 1.26 2.58
C CYS A 28 24.12 0.54 2.39
N GLY A 29 24.14 -0.76 2.58
CA GLY A 29 22.97 -1.60 2.39
C GLY A 29 23.29 -3.08 2.57
N SER A 30 22.40 -3.93 2.05
CA SER A 30 22.59 -5.38 2.02
C SER A 30 23.03 -5.84 0.64
N ILE A 31 23.96 -6.78 0.58
CA ILE A 31 24.37 -7.43 -0.68
C ILE A 31 23.21 -8.31 -1.17
N ALA A 32 22.59 -7.94 -2.26
CA ALA A 32 21.54 -8.76 -2.88
C ALA A 32 22.15 -9.96 -3.61
N ARG A 33 23.28 -9.74 -4.30
CA ARG A 33 23.99 -10.78 -5.05
C ARG A 33 25.44 -10.36 -5.28
N ALA A 34 26.37 -11.32 -5.17
CA ALA A 34 27.78 -11.15 -5.57
C ALA A 34 28.13 -12.16 -6.67
N ARG A 35 28.97 -11.76 -7.61
CA ARG A 35 29.41 -12.56 -8.77
C ARG A 35 30.88 -12.29 -9.06
N ASP A 36 31.70 -13.33 -9.04
CA ASP A 36 33.06 -13.28 -9.54
C ASP A 36 33.09 -13.61 -11.06
N LYS A 37 33.79 -12.81 -11.83
CA LYS A 37 33.94 -12.92 -13.28
C LYS A 37 35.44 -13.00 -13.66
N GLY A 38 36.22 -13.79 -12.91
CA GLY A 38 37.62 -14.04 -13.23
C GLY A 38 38.50 -12.82 -12.99
N GLY A 39 38.52 -12.32 -11.75
CA GLY A 39 39.33 -11.19 -11.33
C GLY A 39 38.60 -9.86 -11.24
N ILE A 40 37.32 -9.85 -11.58
CA ILE A 40 36.40 -8.70 -11.33
C ILE A 40 35.19 -9.20 -10.56
N ILE A 41 34.94 -8.60 -9.41
CA ILE A 41 33.78 -8.93 -8.59
C ILE A 41 32.71 -7.85 -8.78
N PHE A 42 31.49 -8.29 -9.12
CA PHE A 42 30.31 -7.45 -9.17
C PHE A 42 29.40 -7.81 -8.01
N ALA A 43 29.02 -6.81 -7.20
CA ALA A 43 28.07 -6.99 -6.12
C ALA A 43 26.92 -6.01 -6.27
N ASP A 44 25.70 -6.52 -6.22
CA ASP A 44 24.48 -5.72 -6.26
C ASP A 44 24.15 -5.31 -4.81
N LEU A 45 24.37 -4.04 -4.46
CA LEU A 45 24.03 -3.47 -3.15
C LEU A 45 22.61 -2.93 -3.17
N ARG A 46 21.79 -3.38 -2.22
CA ARG A 46 20.39 -2.96 -2.07
C ARG A 46 20.22 -2.14 -0.80
N ASP A 47 19.56 -1.00 -0.93
CA ASP A 47 19.04 -0.24 0.21
C ASP A 47 17.51 0.01 0.06
N THR A 48 16.96 0.96 0.82
CA THR A 48 15.53 1.26 0.79
C THR A 48 15.05 1.91 -0.51
N THR A 49 15.94 2.50 -1.31
CA THR A 49 15.61 3.22 -2.54
C THR A 49 15.82 2.40 -3.80
N GLY A 50 16.65 1.36 -3.74
CA GLY A 50 16.92 0.53 -4.90
C GLY A 50 18.22 -0.25 -4.82
N ILE A 51 18.79 -0.56 -5.99
CA ILE A 51 19.99 -1.37 -6.15
C ILE A 51 21.04 -0.55 -6.91
N LEU A 52 22.30 -0.60 -6.44
CA LEU A 52 23.46 -0.06 -7.13
C LEU A 52 24.51 -1.18 -7.30
N GLN A 53 25.08 -1.33 -8.52
CA GLN A 53 26.17 -2.26 -8.74
C GLN A 53 27.47 -1.70 -8.18
N LEU A 54 28.15 -2.50 -7.35
CA LEU A 54 29.51 -2.30 -6.89
C LEU A 54 30.46 -3.07 -7.79
N VAL A 55 31.62 -2.50 -8.08
CA VAL A 55 32.69 -3.12 -8.87
C VAL A 55 33.97 -3.15 -8.07
N PHE A 56 34.61 -4.31 -8.05
CA PHE A 56 35.93 -4.52 -7.51
C PHE A 56 36.80 -5.13 -8.62
N ASP A 57 37.81 -4.44 -9.04
CA ASP A 57 38.68 -4.78 -10.16
C ASP A 57 40.18 -4.77 -9.77
N GLU A 58 41.09 -4.77 -10.75
CA GLU A 58 42.52 -4.74 -10.54
C GLU A 58 43.04 -3.47 -9.85
N ASP A 59 42.31 -2.35 -9.97
CA ASP A 59 42.62 -1.08 -9.31
C ASP A 59 42.17 -1.06 -7.84
N THR A 60 41.32 -2.01 -7.43
CA THR A 60 40.81 -2.10 -6.05
C THR A 60 41.96 -2.50 -5.09
N PRO A 61 42.10 -1.83 -3.92
CA PRO A 61 43.10 -2.21 -2.90
C PRO A 61 42.98 -3.70 -2.55
N LYS A 62 44.09 -4.40 -2.45
CA LYS A 62 44.12 -5.87 -2.25
C LYS A 62 43.37 -6.35 -1.03
N ASP A 63 43.39 -5.60 0.07
CA ASP A 63 42.65 -5.91 1.29
C ASP A 63 41.14 -5.73 1.11
N VAL A 64 40.72 -4.75 0.30
CA VAL A 64 39.31 -4.52 -0.07
C VAL A 64 38.82 -5.62 -1.02
N PHE A 65 39.66 -6.00 -2.01
CA PHE A 65 39.33 -7.08 -2.95
C PHE A 65 39.16 -8.43 -2.22
N ALA A 66 40.07 -8.77 -1.29
CA ALA A 66 39.96 -9.99 -0.48
C ALA A 66 38.69 -10.02 0.38
N LYS A 67 38.24 -8.86 0.88
CA LYS A 67 36.94 -8.76 1.55
C LYS A 67 35.76 -8.96 0.56
N ALA A 68 35.87 -8.41 -0.65
CA ALA A 68 34.86 -8.56 -1.68
C ALA A 68 34.66 -10.03 -2.09
N GLU A 69 35.70 -10.85 -2.15
CA GLU A 69 35.62 -12.30 -2.39
C GLU A 69 34.78 -13.05 -1.35
N SER A 70 34.77 -12.54 -0.10
CA SER A 70 34.00 -13.15 0.99
C SER A 70 32.53 -12.74 1.03
N LEU A 71 32.08 -11.79 0.20
CA LEU A 71 30.71 -11.27 0.21
C LEU A 71 29.69 -12.35 -0.13
N LYS A 72 28.65 -12.44 0.70
CA LYS A 72 27.49 -13.32 0.49
C LYS A 72 26.21 -12.51 0.52
N SER A 73 25.14 -13.15 0.03
CA SER A 73 23.80 -12.55 0.07
C SER A 73 23.43 -12.11 1.50
N GLU A 74 22.82 -10.95 1.58
CA GLU A 74 22.35 -10.28 2.80
C GLU A 74 23.43 -9.84 3.78
N TYR A 75 24.71 -9.93 3.44
CA TYR A 75 25.75 -9.24 4.19
C TYR A 75 25.48 -7.73 4.18
N VAL A 76 25.59 -7.09 5.34
CA VAL A 76 25.42 -5.64 5.46
C VAL A 76 26.77 -4.97 5.37
N VAL A 77 26.90 -4.07 4.42
CA VAL A 77 28.16 -3.38 4.13
C VAL A 77 27.97 -1.86 4.06
N ILE A 78 29.07 -1.16 4.30
CA ILE A 78 29.26 0.24 3.91
C ILE A 78 30.50 0.31 3.03
N CYS A 79 30.41 1.02 1.93
CA CYS A 79 31.51 1.17 0.99
C CYS A 79 31.60 2.59 0.46
N ARG A 80 32.85 3.00 0.16
CA ARG A 80 33.16 4.26 -0.52
C ARG A 80 33.82 3.94 -1.85
N GLY A 81 33.51 4.74 -2.85
CA GLY A 81 34.08 4.57 -4.18
C GLY A 81 33.75 5.71 -5.12
N LEU A 82 34.28 5.61 -6.33
CA LEU A 82 34.05 6.55 -7.42
C LEU A 82 32.91 6.03 -8.32
N LEU A 83 31.87 6.82 -8.53
CA LEU A 83 30.81 6.47 -9.47
C LEU A 83 31.28 6.64 -10.90
N ARG A 84 31.12 5.62 -11.72
CA ARG A 84 31.44 5.63 -13.16
C ARG A 84 30.24 5.22 -13.99
N GLU A 85 30.27 5.60 -15.24
CA GLU A 85 29.31 5.10 -16.24
C GLU A 85 29.55 3.59 -16.45
N ARG A 86 28.46 2.83 -16.50
CA ARG A 86 28.50 1.39 -16.66
C ARG A 86 28.81 1.01 -18.10
N ALA A 87 29.81 0.13 -18.29
CA ALA A 87 30.21 -0.36 -19.61
C ALA A 87 29.08 -1.17 -20.29
N ALA A 88 28.38 -2.02 -19.53
CA ALA A 88 27.25 -2.81 -20.02
C ALA A 88 25.96 -2.33 -19.34
N LYS A 89 25.31 -1.34 -19.92
CA LYS A 89 24.06 -0.74 -19.41
C LYS A 89 22.93 -1.75 -19.36
N THR A 90 22.01 -1.56 -18.41
CA THR A 90 20.83 -2.41 -18.23
C THR A 90 19.62 -1.61 -17.79
N THR A 91 18.45 -2.01 -18.26
CA THR A 91 17.17 -1.42 -17.87
C THR A 91 16.49 -2.17 -16.71
N LYS A 92 17.14 -3.24 -16.19
CA LYS A 92 16.56 -4.07 -15.12
C LYS A 92 16.54 -3.40 -13.74
N ILE A 93 17.37 -2.40 -13.53
CA ILE A 93 17.43 -1.57 -12.32
C ILE A 93 17.48 -0.10 -12.73
N ALA A 94 16.93 0.77 -11.89
CA ALA A 94 16.88 2.21 -12.18
C ALA A 94 18.26 2.85 -12.37
N THR A 95 19.27 2.32 -11.68
CA THR A 95 20.67 2.79 -11.74
C THR A 95 21.51 2.03 -12.76
N GLY A 96 20.88 1.39 -13.73
CA GLY A 96 21.55 0.49 -14.68
C GLY A 96 22.56 1.14 -15.64
N ASP A 97 22.64 2.48 -15.65
CA ASP A 97 23.61 3.25 -16.43
C ASP A 97 24.92 3.52 -15.68
N VAL A 98 24.94 3.30 -14.36
CA VAL A 98 26.07 3.65 -13.49
C VAL A 98 26.47 2.49 -12.59
N GLU A 99 27.74 2.51 -12.13
CA GLU A 99 28.30 1.54 -11.19
C GLU A 99 29.35 2.20 -10.31
N LEU A 100 29.51 1.70 -9.07
CA LEU A 100 30.44 2.24 -8.09
C LEU A 100 31.70 1.40 -8.03
N TYR A 101 32.85 1.97 -8.38
CA TYR A 101 34.18 1.39 -8.24
C TYR A 101 34.66 1.60 -6.80
N VAL A 102 34.76 0.53 -6.04
CA VAL A 102 34.95 0.58 -4.58
C VAL A 102 36.40 0.72 -4.20
N SER A 103 36.71 1.74 -3.42
CA SER A 103 38.04 1.98 -2.83
C SER A 103 38.14 1.60 -1.35
N GLU A 104 37.02 1.60 -0.60
CA GLU A 104 36.94 1.18 0.80
C GLU A 104 35.70 0.35 1.04
N LEU A 105 35.84 -0.80 1.71
CA LEU A 105 34.75 -1.71 2.06
C LEU A 105 34.83 -2.13 3.51
N ARG A 106 33.72 -2.05 4.24
CA ARG A 106 33.57 -2.61 5.59
C ARG A 106 32.38 -3.52 5.66
N ILE A 107 32.58 -4.73 6.17
CA ILE A 107 31.50 -5.69 6.44
C ILE A 107 31.01 -5.44 7.86
N LEU A 108 29.84 -4.78 7.95
CA LEU A 108 29.23 -4.40 9.22
C LEU A 108 28.57 -5.58 9.91
N SER A 109 27.93 -6.45 9.12
CA SER A 109 27.29 -7.66 9.63
C SER A 109 27.31 -8.75 8.57
N GLU A 110 27.67 -9.94 8.99
CA GLU A 110 27.52 -11.15 8.20
C GLU A 110 26.13 -11.74 8.41
N ALA A 111 25.58 -12.35 7.37
CA ALA A 111 24.29 -13.02 7.41
C ALA A 111 24.47 -14.53 7.20
N GLN A 112 23.65 -15.33 7.85
CA GLN A 112 23.43 -16.72 7.44
C GLN A 112 22.71 -16.74 6.09
N THR A 113 22.85 -17.84 5.34
CA THR A 113 22.12 -18.01 4.08
C THR A 113 20.61 -17.87 4.34
N PRO A 114 19.93 -16.92 3.66
CA PRO A 114 18.49 -16.75 3.82
C PRO A 114 17.72 -18.03 3.44
N PRO A 115 16.58 -18.32 4.07
CA PRO A 115 15.78 -19.48 3.77
C PRO A 115 15.10 -19.42 2.39
N PHE A 116 15.08 -18.24 1.75
CA PHE A 116 14.63 -18.01 0.39
C PHE A 116 15.32 -16.77 -0.18
N GLU A 117 15.38 -16.68 -1.51
CA GLU A 117 15.93 -15.51 -2.20
C GLU A 117 15.00 -14.29 -2.07
N ILE A 118 15.57 -13.09 -1.91
CA ILE A 118 14.80 -11.85 -1.78
C ILE A 118 14.59 -11.25 -3.17
N ARG A 119 13.61 -11.80 -3.88
CA ARG A 119 13.13 -11.37 -5.20
C ARG A 119 11.66 -11.75 -5.37
N ASP A 120 10.96 -11.18 -6.34
CA ASP A 120 9.51 -11.37 -6.47
C ASP A 120 9.12 -12.68 -7.17
N ASP A 121 9.96 -13.20 -8.07
CA ASP A 121 9.74 -14.39 -8.87
C ASP A 121 10.11 -15.70 -8.14
N ILE A 122 9.74 -15.83 -6.88
CA ILE A 122 10.00 -17.03 -6.06
C ILE A 122 8.72 -17.81 -5.79
N ASN A 123 8.86 -19.14 -5.80
CA ASN A 123 7.80 -20.05 -5.37
C ASN A 123 8.11 -20.55 -3.95
N VAL A 124 7.67 -19.79 -2.96
CA VAL A 124 7.90 -20.08 -1.53
C VAL A 124 6.56 -20.10 -0.80
N ASN A 125 6.37 -21.11 0.06
CA ASN A 125 5.19 -21.28 0.88
C ASN A 125 4.99 -20.05 1.78
N ASP A 126 3.74 -19.64 1.95
CA ASP A 126 3.35 -18.51 2.79
C ASP A 126 3.76 -18.69 4.25
N ASP A 127 3.72 -19.89 4.81
CA ASP A 127 4.18 -20.16 6.17
C ASP A 127 5.66 -19.79 6.38
N LEU A 128 6.51 -20.09 5.41
CA LEU A 128 7.92 -19.73 5.46
C LEU A 128 8.13 -18.23 5.33
N ARG A 129 7.36 -17.57 4.45
CA ARG A 129 7.36 -16.11 4.27
C ARG A 129 6.88 -15.39 5.53
N LEU A 130 5.84 -15.89 6.18
CA LEU A 130 5.32 -15.35 7.43
C LEU A 130 6.30 -15.54 8.59
N ARG A 131 6.92 -16.72 8.68
CA ARG A 131 7.95 -17.00 9.69
C ARG A 131 9.17 -16.08 9.60
N TYR A 132 9.59 -15.77 8.37
CA TYR A 132 10.72 -14.87 8.09
C TYR A 132 10.23 -13.56 7.47
N ARG A 133 9.16 -12.99 8.05
CA ARG A 133 8.47 -11.82 7.50
C ARG A 133 9.40 -10.63 7.27
N TYR A 134 10.40 -10.43 8.11
CA TYR A 134 11.40 -9.36 7.99
C TYR A 134 12.29 -9.51 6.73
N LEU A 135 12.49 -10.71 6.22
CA LEU A 135 13.15 -10.95 4.94
C LEU A 135 12.18 -10.78 3.76
N ASP A 136 10.95 -11.29 3.90
CA ASP A 136 9.92 -11.14 2.89
C ASP A 136 9.60 -9.66 2.60
N LEU A 137 9.61 -8.81 3.64
CA LEU A 137 9.43 -7.36 3.51
C LEU A 137 10.55 -6.63 2.75
N ARG A 138 11.68 -7.27 2.48
CA ARG A 138 12.74 -6.73 1.61
C ARG A 138 12.46 -6.92 0.13
N ARG A 139 11.49 -7.77 -0.25
CA ARG A 139 11.09 -7.97 -1.64
C ARG A 139 10.36 -6.71 -2.14
N PRO A 140 10.61 -6.26 -3.39
CA PRO A 140 9.96 -5.07 -3.93
C PRO A 140 8.43 -5.11 -3.81
N SER A 141 7.79 -6.21 -4.22
CA SER A 141 6.33 -6.40 -4.14
C SER A 141 5.74 -6.28 -2.72
N MET A 142 6.56 -6.48 -1.69
CA MET A 142 6.14 -6.36 -0.28
C MET A 142 6.55 -5.02 0.34
N HIS A 143 7.66 -4.46 -0.13
CA HIS A 143 8.21 -3.19 0.37
C HIS A 143 7.43 -1.98 -0.19
N GLU A 144 7.21 -1.96 -1.50
CA GLU A 144 6.57 -0.86 -2.22
C GLU A 144 5.17 -0.48 -1.67
N PRO A 145 4.27 -1.44 -1.34
CA PRO A 145 2.96 -1.10 -0.76
C PRO A 145 3.05 -0.36 0.57
N ILE A 146 4.07 -0.66 1.40
CA ILE A 146 4.27 0.03 2.68
C ILE A 146 4.74 1.46 2.45
N VAL A 147 5.69 1.65 1.54
CA VAL A 147 6.17 2.99 1.14
C VAL A 147 5.05 3.80 0.50
N LEU A 148 4.26 3.16 -0.40
CA LEU A 148 3.10 3.74 -1.04
C LEU A 148 2.07 4.22 -0.01
N ARG A 149 1.74 3.37 0.98
CA ARG A 149 0.85 3.75 2.08
C ARG A 149 1.32 4.99 2.82
N SER A 150 2.62 5.11 3.11
CA SER A 150 3.19 6.30 3.75
C SER A 150 2.99 7.56 2.92
N LYS A 151 3.22 7.49 1.60
CA LYS A 151 2.98 8.61 0.67
C LYS A 151 1.51 9.00 0.62
N ILE A 152 0.60 8.02 0.53
CA ILE A 152 -0.85 8.25 0.56
C ILE A 152 -1.25 9.01 1.82
N MET A 153 -0.76 8.59 2.99
CA MET A 153 -1.07 9.27 4.25
C MET A 153 -0.57 10.73 4.28
N GLN A 154 0.58 11.02 3.67
CA GLN A 154 1.09 12.40 3.55
C GLN A 154 0.22 13.25 2.63
N ILE A 155 -0.23 12.71 1.49
CA ILE A 155 -1.12 13.40 0.56
C ILE A 155 -2.46 13.71 1.23
N ILE A 156 -3.03 12.74 1.96
CA ILE A 156 -4.28 12.90 2.71
C ILE A 156 -4.15 14.04 3.72
N ARG A 157 -3.09 14.05 4.54
CA ARG A 157 -2.85 15.13 5.52
C ARG A 157 -2.74 16.48 4.84
N SER A 158 -1.91 16.59 3.80
CA SER A 158 -1.75 17.83 3.06
C SER A 158 -3.08 18.30 2.47
N TYR A 159 -3.86 17.40 1.87
CA TYR A 159 -5.15 17.73 1.29
C TYR A 159 -6.13 18.31 2.31
N PHE A 160 -6.31 17.63 3.44
CA PHE A 160 -7.22 18.09 4.47
C PHE A 160 -6.74 19.40 5.13
N CYS A 161 -5.45 19.54 5.41
CA CYS A 161 -4.88 20.79 5.92
C CYS A 161 -5.08 21.95 4.95
N ASP A 162 -4.88 21.75 3.65
CA ASP A 162 -5.09 22.76 2.61
C ASP A 162 -6.58 23.18 2.52
N ASN A 163 -7.51 22.32 2.96
CA ASN A 163 -8.95 22.57 3.04
C ASN A 163 -9.44 22.99 4.44
N HIS A 164 -8.53 23.49 5.28
CA HIS A 164 -8.81 24.02 6.62
C HIS A 164 -9.31 23.00 7.65
N PHE A 165 -8.99 21.71 7.47
CA PHE A 165 -9.25 20.70 8.49
C PHE A 165 -8.14 20.69 9.53
N THR A 166 -8.52 20.40 10.76
CA THR A 166 -7.60 20.17 11.87
C THR A 166 -7.47 18.67 12.11
N GLU A 167 -6.24 18.12 12.04
CA GLU A 167 -6.00 16.74 12.46
C GLU A 167 -6.01 16.65 13.99
N ILE A 168 -6.90 15.83 14.53
CA ILE A 168 -7.04 15.65 15.98
C ILE A 168 -7.02 14.17 16.30
N GLU A 169 -6.04 13.76 17.11
CA GLU A 169 -5.95 12.39 17.63
C GLU A 169 -6.89 12.22 18.81
N THR A 170 -7.70 11.15 18.77
CA THR A 170 -8.67 10.81 19.81
C THR A 170 -8.21 9.61 20.62
N PRO A 171 -8.67 9.44 21.88
CA PRO A 171 -8.33 8.30 22.71
C PRO A 171 -8.75 6.95 22.10
N THR A 172 -7.92 5.91 22.32
CA THR A 172 -8.22 4.53 21.93
C THR A 172 -8.76 3.68 23.08
N LEU A 173 -8.50 4.02 24.33
CA LEU A 173 -9.10 3.39 25.49
C LEU A 173 -10.36 4.17 25.90
N ILE A 174 -11.50 3.74 25.37
CA ILE A 174 -12.76 4.46 25.51
C ILE A 174 -13.81 3.63 26.27
N LYS A 175 -14.97 4.20 26.48
CA LYS A 175 -16.16 3.47 26.93
C LYS A 175 -16.78 2.76 25.73
N SER A 176 -17.29 1.53 25.93
CA SER A 176 -18.03 0.81 24.91
C SER A 176 -19.19 1.65 24.36
N THR A 177 -19.29 1.69 23.02
CA THR A 177 -20.33 2.41 22.28
C THR A 177 -20.99 1.45 21.30
N PRO A 178 -22.33 1.36 21.25
CA PRO A 178 -23.04 0.47 20.34
C PRO A 178 -23.04 1.06 18.91
N GLU A 179 -22.06 0.66 18.11
CA GLU A 179 -21.91 1.13 16.71
C GLU A 179 -22.17 0.03 15.64
N GLY A 180 -22.79 -1.07 16.03
CA GLY A 180 -23.18 -2.15 15.12
C GLY A 180 -22.29 -3.38 15.13
N ALA A 181 -20.98 -3.26 15.40
CA ALA A 181 -20.07 -4.37 15.62
C ALA A 181 -19.90 -4.68 17.12
N ARG A 182 -19.28 -5.80 17.46
CA ARG A 182 -18.83 -6.06 18.83
C ARG A 182 -17.52 -5.33 19.09
N ASP A 183 -17.38 -4.82 20.34
CA ASP A 183 -16.18 -4.15 20.78
C ASP A 183 -15.13 -5.15 21.28
N TYR A 184 -13.85 -4.87 21.02
CA TYR A 184 -12.76 -5.48 21.77
C TYR A 184 -12.65 -4.83 23.14
N LEU A 185 -12.68 -5.64 24.20
CA LEU A 185 -12.63 -5.17 25.58
C LEU A 185 -11.22 -5.32 26.16
N VAL A 186 -10.79 -4.27 26.88
CA VAL A 186 -9.51 -4.24 27.59
C VAL A 186 -9.78 -4.16 29.09
N PRO A 187 -9.44 -5.18 29.91
CA PRO A 187 -9.67 -5.16 31.35
C PRO A 187 -8.94 -4.00 32.04
N SER A 188 -9.62 -3.30 32.94
CA SER A 188 -8.99 -2.28 33.75
C SER A 188 -8.23 -2.90 34.91
N ARG A 189 -6.92 -2.67 34.99
CA ARG A 189 -6.10 -3.11 36.13
C ARG A 189 -6.40 -2.31 37.40
N VAL A 190 -6.79 -1.05 37.26
CA VAL A 190 -7.01 -0.10 38.37
C VAL A 190 -8.39 -0.25 38.99
N GLN A 191 -9.38 -0.65 38.18
CA GLN A 191 -10.76 -0.83 38.61
C GLN A 191 -11.23 -2.26 38.30
N PRO A 192 -11.11 -3.22 39.21
CA PRO A 192 -11.55 -4.59 39.00
C PRO A 192 -13.03 -4.69 38.60
N GLY A 193 -13.31 -5.51 37.56
CA GLY A 193 -14.67 -5.69 37.03
C GLY A 193 -15.08 -4.62 36.02
N HIS A 194 -14.22 -3.65 35.73
CA HIS A 194 -14.45 -2.65 34.70
C HIS A 194 -13.54 -2.86 33.48
N PHE A 195 -14.01 -2.41 32.31
CA PHE A 195 -13.33 -2.59 31.03
C PHE A 195 -13.31 -1.27 30.23
N TYR A 196 -12.23 -1.07 29.50
CA TYR A 196 -12.21 -0.18 28.34
C TYR A 196 -12.64 -0.94 27.10
N ALA A 197 -13.13 -0.22 26.11
CA ALA A 197 -13.32 -0.73 24.75
C ALA A 197 -12.34 -0.08 23.79
N LEU A 198 -11.95 -0.80 22.74
CA LEU A 198 -11.23 -0.23 21.59
C LEU A 198 -12.25 0.37 20.62
N PRO A 199 -11.97 1.54 19.99
CA PRO A 199 -12.96 2.25 19.22
C PRO A 199 -13.27 1.54 17.90
N GLN A 200 -14.53 1.41 17.57
CA GLN A 200 -14.98 1.00 16.22
C GLN A 200 -14.83 2.11 15.20
N SER A 201 -14.96 3.35 15.65
CA SER A 201 -14.67 4.61 14.98
C SER A 201 -14.53 5.73 16.04
N PRO A 202 -13.99 6.90 15.74
CA PRO A 202 -13.95 8.05 16.65
C PRO A 202 -15.28 8.82 16.73
N GLN A 203 -16.42 8.18 16.45
CA GLN A 203 -17.73 8.82 16.25
C GLN A 203 -18.17 9.75 17.39
N LEU A 204 -18.06 9.30 18.64
CA LEU A 204 -18.44 10.12 19.79
C LEU A 204 -17.57 11.39 19.91
N TYR A 205 -16.27 11.21 19.72
CA TYR A 205 -15.31 12.31 19.88
C TYR A 205 -15.44 13.34 18.77
N LYS A 206 -15.60 12.94 17.51
CA LYS A 206 -15.74 13.90 16.41
C LYS A 206 -17.02 14.75 16.54
N GLN A 207 -18.12 14.18 17.02
CA GLN A 207 -19.33 14.95 17.34
C GLN A 207 -19.09 15.98 18.45
N ILE A 208 -18.38 15.58 19.52
CA ILE A 208 -18.02 16.52 20.61
C ILE A 208 -17.08 17.61 20.10
N LEU A 209 -16.17 17.30 19.21
CA LEU A 209 -15.26 18.27 18.59
C LEU A 209 -16.02 19.31 17.77
N MET A 210 -17.06 18.92 17.02
CA MET A 210 -17.94 19.88 16.33
C MET A 210 -18.61 20.82 17.33
N LEU A 211 -19.15 20.28 18.42
CA LEU A 211 -19.74 21.10 19.50
C LEU A 211 -18.72 22.02 20.20
N SER A 212 -17.45 21.64 20.14
CA SER A 212 -16.35 22.41 20.75
C SER A 212 -15.79 23.51 19.83
N GLY A 213 -16.38 23.71 18.66
CA GLY A 213 -16.00 24.76 17.72
C GLY A 213 -14.88 24.39 16.75
N PHE A 214 -14.60 23.10 16.55
CA PHE A 214 -13.75 22.62 15.47
C PHE A 214 -14.63 22.37 14.24
N ASP A 215 -14.73 23.34 13.35
CA ASP A 215 -15.63 23.27 12.19
C ASP A 215 -15.28 22.19 11.17
N ARG A 216 -14.01 21.82 11.10
CA ARG A 216 -13.49 20.78 10.20
C ARG A 216 -12.45 19.94 10.90
N TYR A 217 -12.78 18.71 11.16
CA TYR A 217 -11.92 17.71 11.79
C TYR A 217 -11.59 16.60 10.81
N PHE A 218 -10.38 16.05 10.90
CA PHE A 218 -10.05 14.75 10.35
C PHE A 218 -9.06 14.00 11.23
N GLN A 219 -9.02 12.69 11.04
CA GLN A 219 -8.05 11.80 11.69
C GLN A 219 -7.77 10.60 10.80
N ILE A 220 -6.51 10.17 10.75
CA ILE A 220 -6.16 8.83 10.23
C ILE A 220 -6.26 7.87 11.41
N ALA A 221 -7.46 7.36 11.64
CA ALA A 221 -7.84 6.64 12.86
C ALA A 221 -7.58 5.14 12.76
N ARG A 222 -7.06 4.54 13.82
CA ARG A 222 -7.06 3.10 14.01
C ARG A 222 -8.39 2.67 14.60
N CYS A 223 -9.07 1.73 13.91
CA CYS A 223 -10.39 1.23 14.26
C CYS A 223 -10.36 -0.28 14.47
N TYR A 224 -11.25 -0.77 15.33
CA TYR A 224 -11.29 -2.16 15.78
C TYR A 224 -12.73 -2.68 15.77
N ARG A 225 -12.98 -3.83 15.15
CA ARG A 225 -14.30 -4.47 15.13
C ARG A 225 -14.15 -5.97 15.29
N ASP A 226 -14.80 -6.53 16.29
CA ASP A 226 -14.84 -7.98 16.53
C ASP A 226 -15.94 -8.60 15.68
N GLU A 227 -15.63 -8.78 14.40
CA GLU A 227 -16.50 -9.36 13.38
C GLU A 227 -15.83 -10.52 12.65
N ASP A 228 -16.60 -11.31 11.95
CA ASP A 228 -16.09 -12.39 11.11
C ASP A 228 -15.17 -11.84 10.00
N LEU A 229 -14.02 -12.48 9.85
CA LEU A 229 -13.03 -12.11 8.84
C LEU A 229 -13.57 -12.43 7.43
N ARG A 230 -13.28 -11.53 6.49
CA ARG A 230 -13.51 -11.71 5.05
C ARG A 230 -12.26 -11.32 4.29
N ALA A 231 -12.23 -11.59 2.99
CA ALA A 231 -11.06 -11.28 2.15
C ALA A 231 -10.60 -9.80 2.26
N ASP A 232 -11.55 -8.88 2.41
CA ASP A 232 -11.34 -7.43 2.48
C ASP A 232 -11.59 -6.83 3.88
N ARG A 233 -11.88 -7.66 4.91
CA ARG A 233 -12.21 -7.19 6.26
C ARG A 233 -11.24 -7.76 7.28
N GLN A 234 -10.63 -6.85 8.03
CA GLN A 234 -9.73 -7.17 9.14
C GLN A 234 -10.30 -6.62 10.45
N PRO A 235 -10.04 -7.28 11.59
CA PRO A 235 -10.53 -6.83 12.89
C PRO A 235 -9.92 -5.51 13.35
N GLU A 236 -8.76 -5.17 12.80
CA GLU A 236 -8.02 -3.94 13.01
C GLU A 236 -7.71 -3.29 11.65
N PHE A 237 -8.15 -2.06 11.44
CA PHE A 237 -7.99 -1.35 10.19
C PHE A 237 -7.82 0.16 10.40
N THR A 238 -7.50 0.87 9.34
CA THR A 238 -7.33 2.33 9.39
C THR A 238 -8.43 2.99 8.58
N GLN A 239 -9.05 4.02 9.15
CA GLN A 239 -9.98 4.92 8.45
C GLN A 239 -9.33 6.29 8.26
N VAL A 240 -9.69 6.94 7.17
CA VAL A 240 -9.66 8.39 7.08
C VAL A 240 -11.03 8.84 7.57
N ASP A 241 -11.07 9.40 8.75
CA ASP A 241 -12.30 9.86 9.39
C ASP A 241 -12.36 11.38 9.36
N GLU A 242 -13.51 11.92 8.98
CA GLU A 242 -13.71 13.36 8.87
C GLU A 242 -15.07 13.77 9.42
N GLU A 243 -15.17 15.03 9.87
CA GLU A 243 -16.42 15.63 10.27
C GLU A 243 -16.39 17.12 9.95
N MET A 244 -17.53 17.67 9.49
CA MET A 244 -17.66 19.06 9.11
C MET A 244 -18.95 19.66 9.67
N SER A 245 -18.88 20.92 10.12
CA SER A 245 -20.03 21.73 10.50
C SER A 245 -20.46 22.66 9.35
N PHE A 246 -21.73 23.08 9.36
CA PHE A 246 -22.28 24.08 8.43
C PHE A 246 -22.22 23.67 6.96
N VAL A 247 -22.42 22.40 6.66
CA VAL A 247 -22.34 21.82 5.32
C VAL A 247 -23.55 20.93 5.04
N ASN A 248 -23.78 20.65 3.76
CA ASN A 248 -24.72 19.63 3.28
C ASN A 248 -23.96 18.45 2.64
N GLU A 249 -24.71 17.47 2.13
CA GLU A 249 -24.15 16.25 1.52
C GLU A 249 -23.28 16.54 0.29
N ASP A 250 -23.62 17.54 -0.53
CA ASP A 250 -22.84 17.89 -1.72
C ASP A 250 -21.47 18.48 -1.35
N ASP A 251 -21.39 19.21 -0.25
CA ASP A 251 -20.12 19.74 0.27
C ASP A 251 -19.18 18.60 0.68
N ILE A 252 -19.71 17.60 1.40
CA ILE A 252 -18.96 16.40 1.79
C ILE A 252 -18.48 15.62 0.56
N MET A 253 -19.38 15.40 -0.41
CA MET A 253 -19.02 14.72 -1.66
C MET A 253 -17.94 15.48 -2.41
N THR A 254 -18.01 16.80 -2.48
CA THR A 254 -17.01 17.63 -3.18
C THR A 254 -15.64 17.53 -2.55
N ILE A 255 -15.54 17.56 -1.22
CA ILE A 255 -14.28 17.37 -0.49
C ILE A 255 -13.69 15.99 -0.78
N ASN A 256 -14.49 14.93 -0.70
CA ASN A 256 -14.02 13.57 -0.94
C ASN A 256 -13.61 13.33 -2.41
N GLU A 257 -14.35 13.87 -3.36
CA GLU A 257 -13.99 13.82 -4.79
C GLU A 257 -12.64 14.52 -5.05
N GLY A 258 -12.44 15.67 -4.43
CA GLY A 258 -11.16 16.39 -4.50
C GLY A 258 -9.99 15.60 -3.91
N LEU A 259 -10.21 14.91 -2.79
CA LEU A 259 -9.21 14.00 -2.20
C LEU A 259 -8.86 12.85 -3.15
N ILE A 260 -9.86 12.16 -3.68
CA ILE A 260 -9.65 11.05 -4.63
C ILE A 260 -8.92 11.54 -5.88
N LYS A 261 -9.35 12.67 -6.46
CA LYS A 261 -8.69 13.28 -7.62
C LYS A 261 -7.21 13.58 -7.35
N ARG A 262 -6.89 14.17 -6.19
CA ARG A 262 -5.50 14.46 -5.80
C ARG A 262 -4.68 13.20 -5.61
N LEU A 263 -5.22 12.19 -4.91
CA LEU A 263 -4.56 10.90 -4.71
C LEU A 263 -4.21 10.22 -6.04
N TRP A 264 -5.17 10.12 -6.97
CA TRP A 264 -4.94 9.48 -8.27
C TRP A 264 -3.92 10.26 -9.10
N LYS A 265 -3.98 11.60 -9.04
CA LYS A 265 -3.03 12.45 -9.75
C LYS A 265 -1.59 12.29 -9.24
N GLU A 266 -1.40 12.39 -7.92
CA GLU A 266 -0.06 12.36 -7.33
C GLU A 266 0.55 10.94 -7.29
N MET A 267 -0.29 9.89 -7.17
CA MET A 267 0.19 8.51 -7.07
C MET A 267 0.32 7.81 -8.43
N LEU A 268 -0.60 8.05 -9.35
CA LEU A 268 -0.72 7.32 -10.61
C LEU A 268 -0.55 8.21 -11.85
N GLY A 269 -0.48 9.54 -11.69
CA GLY A 269 -0.45 10.49 -12.80
C GLY A 269 -1.78 10.61 -13.54
N VAL A 270 -2.86 10.00 -13.03
CA VAL A 270 -4.18 9.97 -13.66
C VAL A 270 -5.02 11.14 -13.18
N ASP A 271 -5.58 11.89 -14.10
CA ASP A 271 -6.49 13.01 -13.83
C ASP A 271 -7.95 12.52 -13.87
N VAL A 272 -8.49 12.19 -12.71
CA VAL A 272 -9.85 11.70 -12.55
C VAL A 272 -10.84 12.86 -12.74
N GLN A 273 -11.87 12.65 -13.58
CA GLN A 273 -12.91 13.65 -13.81
C GLN A 273 -13.86 13.74 -12.61
N THR A 274 -14.17 14.96 -12.21
CA THR A 274 -15.14 15.27 -11.14
C THR A 274 -16.17 16.30 -11.67
N PRO A 275 -17.42 16.33 -11.19
CA PRO A 275 -17.98 15.44 -10.16
C PRO A 275 -18.16 14.00 -10.64
N PHE A 276 -18.14 13.04 -9.71
CA PHE A 276 -18.45 11.64 -10.01
C PHE A 276 -19.94 11.50 -10.36
N VAL A 277 -20.26 10.48 -11.15
CA VAL A 277 -21.64 10.17 -11.52
C VAL A 277 -22.47 9.91 -10.26
N ARG A 278 -23.59 10.61 -10.12
CA ARG A 278 -24.59 10.38 -9.07
C ARG A 278 -25.62 9.40 -9.63
N MET A 279 -25.66 8.19 -9.08
CA MET A 279 -26.58 7.14 -9.53
C MET A 279 -27.53 6.78 -8.39
N PRO A 280 -28.85 6.99 -8.55
CA PRO A 280 -29.84 6.53 -7.58
C PRO A 280 -29.80 5.01 -7.41
N TRP A 281 -30.20 4.53 -6.23
CA TRP A 281 -30.20 3.10 -5.94
C TRP A 281 -31.05 2.28 -6.92
N ASP A 282 -32.25 2.76 -7.27
CA ASP A 282 -33.14 2.09 -8.22
C ASP A 282 -32.51 1.96 -9.62
N GLU A 283 -31.78 2.99 -10.05
CA GLU A 283 -31.04 2.96 -11.31
C GLU A 283 -29.88 1.95 -11.26
N ALA A 284 -29.10 1.97 -10.19
CA ALA A 284 -27.99 1.04 -10.00
C ALA A 284 -28.46 -0.43 -9.99
N MET A 285 -29.54 -0.70 -9.24
CA MET A 285 -30.13 -2.03 -9.20
C MET A 285 -30.79 -2.42 -10.51
N GLY A 286 -31.48 -1.51 -11.19
CA GLY A 286 -32.13 -1.78 -12.46
C GLY A 286 -31.19 -2.05 -13.61
N ARG A 287 -30.08 -1.31 -13.68
CA ARG A 287 -29.08 -1.44 -14.77
C ARG A 287 -28.01 -2.49 -14.48
N PHE A 288 -27.57 -2.65 -13.24
CA PHE A 288 -26.41 -3.47 -12.91
C PHE A 288 -26.68 -4.58 -11.89
N GLY A 289 -27.82 -4.58 -11.21
CA GLY A 289 -28.16 -5.56 -10.18
C GLY A 289 -27.31 -5.47 -8.91
N SER A 290 -26.63 -4.33 -8.70
CA SER A 290 -25.73 -4.10 -7.59
C SER A 290 -25.81 -2.64 -7.15
N ASP A 291 -25.70 -2.39 -5.84
CA ASP A 291 -25.52 -1.05 -5.26
C ASP A 291 -24.10 -0.50 -5.43
N LYS A 292 -23.19 -1.29 -6.01
CA LYS A 292 -21.80 -0.92 -6.32
C LYS A 292 -21.46 -1.28 -7.77
N PRO A 293 -22.12 -0.64 -8.75
CA PRO A 293 -21.96 -0.99 -10.16
C PRO A 293 -20.56 -0.68 -10.65
N ASP A 294 -19.97 -1.61 -11.39
CA ASP A 294 -18.77 -1.36 -12.18
C ASP A 294 -19.17 -0.88 -13.58
N THR A 295 -19.02 0.42 -13.81
CA THR A 295 -19.41 1.06 -15.07
C THR A 295 -18.32 1.03 -16.15
N ARG A 296 -17.17 0.38 -15.90
CA ARG A 296 -16.04 0.37 -16.83
C ARG A 296 -16.27 -0.47 -18.08
N PHE A 297 -17.13 -1.49 -18.02
CA PHE A 297 -17.33 -2.44 -19.15
C PHE A 297 -18.70 -2.31 -19.84
N GLY A 298 -19.58 -1.46 -19.40
CA GLY A 298 -20.89 -1.28 -20.04
C GLY A 298 -21.79 -2.53 -20.05
N LEU A 299 -21.60 -3.48 -19.13
CA LEU A 299 -22.46 -4.66 -18.99
C LEU A 299 -23.70 -4.28 -18.15
N GLU A 300 -24.78 -3.95 -18.85
CA GLU A 300 -26.05 -3.59 -18.22
C GLU A 300 -27.06 -4.74 -18.37
N ILE A 301 -27.95 -4.86 -17.37
CA ILE A 301 -29.05 -5.81 -17.41
C ILE A 301 -30.05 -5.34 -18.50
N VAL A 302 -30.36 -6.25 -19.42
CA VAL A 302 -31.32 -5.98 -20.49
C VAL A 302 -32.64 -6.66 -20.14
N ASP A 303 -33.72 -5.89 -20.19
CA ASP A 303 -35.05 -6.44 -20.04
C ASP A 303 -35.47 -7.20 -21.34
N VAL A 304 -35.67 -8.50 -21.22
CA VAL A 304 -36.08 -9.39 -22.32
C VAL A 304 -37.53 -9.86 -22.15
N THR A 305 -38.29 -9.21 -21.30
CA THR A 305 -39.66 -9.62 -20.97
C THR A 305 -40.53 -9.74 -22.25
N ASP A 306 -40.46 -8.76 -23.13
CA ASP A 306 -41.26 -8.76 -24.37
C ASP A 306 -40.92 -9.92 -25.30
N ILE A 307 -39.62 -10.30 -25.32
CA ILE A 307 -39.14 -11.45 -26.13
C ILE A 307 -39.64 -12.75 -25.53
N LEU A 308 -39.58 -12.91 -24.22
CA LEU A 308 -39.97 -14.13 -23.52
C LEU A 308 -41.47 -14.31 -23.42
N MET A 309 -42.24 -13.22 -23.45
CA MET A 309 -43.68 -13.25 -23.44
C MET A 309 -44.31 -13.41 -24.84
N ALA A 310 -43.48 -13.48 -25.90
CA ALA A 310 -43.97 -13.70 -27.24
C ALA A 310 -44.70 -15.06 -27.35
N PRO A 311 -45.86 -15.13 -28.05
CA PRO A 311 -46.70 -16.35 -28.13
C PRO A 311 -45.97 -17.60 -28.68
N SER A 312 -44.87 -17.41 -29.39
CA SER A 312 -44.05 -18.50 -29.95
C SER A 312 -43.17 -19.25 -28.94
N LEU A 313 -43.02 -18.74 -27.70
CA LEU A 313 -42.18 -19.31 -26.64
C LEU A 313 -42.99 -19.99 -25.53
N SER A 314 -44.03 -20.77 -25.87
CA SER A 314 -44.74 -21.63 -24.92
C SER A 314 -43.80 -22.80 -24.50
N PRO A 315 -43.55 -23.01 -23.20
CA PRO A 315 -44.35 -22.84 -21.98
C PRO A 315 -43.87 -21.75 -21.00
N LEU A 316 -42.92 -20.89 -21.36
CA LEU A 316 -42.33 -19.87 -20.46
C LEU A 316 -43.33 -18.89 -19.85
N PRO A 317 -44.36 -18.40 -20.57
CA PRO A 317 -45.36 -17.46 -20.01
C PRO A 317 -46.11 -17.99 -18.79
N GLN A 318 -46.33 -19.30 -18.68
CA GLN A 318 -47.08 -19.89 -17.55
C GLN A 318 -46.24 -19.98 -16.25
N CYS A 319 -44.96 -20.12 -16.35
CA CYS A 319 -44.04 -20.09 -15.18
C CYS A 319 -43.94 -18.67 -14.61
N TRP A 320 -43.93 -17.67 -15.46
CA TRP A 320 -43.79 -16.25 -15.07
C TRP A 320 -45.03 -15.68 -14.40
N SER A 321 -46.22 -16.02 -14.89
CA SER A 321 -47.47 -15.57 -14.25
C SER A 321 -47.62 -16.11 -12.83
N ARG A 322 -47.07 -17.28 -12.51
CA ARG A 322 -47.03 -17.84 -11.15
C ARG A 322 -45.96 -17.17 -10.26
N ALA A 323 -44.81 -16.85 -10.79
CA ALA A 323 -43.73 -16.17 -10.04
C ALA A 323 -44.11 -14.70 -9.74
N ALA A 324 -44.73 -14.00 -10.68
CA ALA A 324 -45.16 -12.61 -10.48
C ALA A 324 -46.34 -12.50 -9.50
N ALA A 325 -47.18 -13.52 -9.39
CA ALA A 325 -48.28 -13.55 -8.42
C ALA A 325 -47.81 -13.82 -6.97
N SER A 326 -46.66 -14.43 -6.79
CA SER A 326 -46.11 -14.79 -5.48
C SER A 326 -45.08 -13.79 -4.94
N ALA A 327 -44.61 -12.82 -5.72
CA ALA A 327 -43.58 -11.84 -5.33
C ALA A 327 -43.84 -10.45 -5.94
N PRO A 328 -44.75 -9.68 -5.37
CA PRO A 328 -45.12 -8.36 -5.93
C PRO A 328 -44.06 -7.27 -5.84
N SER A 329 -42.88 -7.58 -5.33
CA SER A 329 -41.80 -6.61 -5.09
C SER A 329 -40.42 -7.00 -5.71
N MET A 330 -40.35 -8.05 -6.54
CA MET A 330 -39.11 -8.38 -7.22
C MET A 330 -38.98 -7.69 -8.58
N PRO A 331 -37.84 -7.14 -8.92
CA PRO A 331 -37.58 -6.61 -10.26
C PRO A 331 -37.75 -7.70 -11.32
N ARG A 332 -38.31 -7.33 -12.45
CA ARG A 332 -38.62 -8.23 -13.57
C ARG A 332 -37.32 -8.77 -14.17
N ALA A 333 -37.18 -10.09 -14.14
CA ALA A 333 -36.21 -10.95 -14.87
C ALA A 333 -34.70 -10.75 -14.64
N TRP A 334 -34.13 -11.68 -13.90
CA TRP A 334 -32.69 -11.92 -13.88
C TRP A 334 -32.34 -13.06 -14.88
N LEU A 335 -31.76 -12.73 -16.00
CA LEU A 335 -30.98 -13.66 -16.81
C LEU A 335 -29.58 -13.07 -16.96
N ALA A 336 -28.62 -13.63 -16.17
CA ALA A 336 -27.22 -13.40 -16.40
C ALA A 336 -26.79 -14.20 -17.65
N SER A 337 -26.18 -13.52 -18.61
CA SER A 337 -25.41 -14.13 -19.69
C SER A 337 -24.03 -14.54 -19.18
#